data_2b871a36800747ef71abd51fd20991bc
#
_entry.id   2b871a36800747ef71abd51fd20991bc
#
_cell.length_a   1.000
_cell.length_b   1.000
_cell.length_c   1.000
_cell.angle_alpha   90.00
_cell.angle_beta   90.00
_cell.angle_gamma   90.00
#
_symmetry.space_group_name_H-M   'P 1'
#
loop_
_entity.id
_entity.type
_entity.pdbx_description
1 polymer ?
#
loop_
_entity_poly.entity_id
_entity_poly.type
_entity_poly.pdbx_seq_one_letter_code
_entity_poly.pdbx_strand_id
1 'polypeptide(L)' 'MGKTKPYKEVVKLMKKFGWVLDHTSGSHEIYIKDGHMCPVKCT' A
#
# COMPACT_ATOMS: atom_id res chain seq x y z
N MET A 1 14.57 -9.97 14.56
CA MET A 1 14.64 -9.26 13.96
C MET A 1 13.71 -8.52 13.48
N GLY A 2 13.07 -7.97 13.54
CA GLY A 2 12.03 -7.16 13.26
C GLY A 2 12.22 -6.23 12.15
N LYS A 3 12.78 -6.70 11.10
CA LYS A 3 12.89 -5.82 10.04
C LYS A 3 11.62 -5.65 9.37
N THR A 4 11.13 -4.47 9.18
CA THR A 4 9.93 -4.19 8.41
C THR A 4 10.25 -4.28 6.94
N LYS A 5 9.27 -4.69 6.17
CA LYS A 5 9.48 -4.77 4.73
C LYS A 5 9.57 -3.39 4.13
N PRO A 6 10.38 -3.21 3.11
CA PRO A 6 10.45 -1.92 2.44
C PRO A 6 9.13 -1.60 1.74
N TYR A 7 8.89 -0.32 1.55
CA TYR A 7 7.67 0.14 0.92
C TYR A 7 7.39 -0.57 -0.41
N LYS A 8 8.41 -0.75 -1.21
CA LYS A 8 8.24 -1.40 -2.51
C LYS A 8 7.72 -2.82 -2.39
N GLU A 9 8.17 -3.53 -1.36
CA GLU A 9 7.73 -4.90 -1.15
C GLU A 9 6.26 -4.93 -0.76
N VAL A 10 5.85 -3.99 0.08
CA VAL A 10 4.46 -3.92 0.52
C VAL A 10 3.56 -3.64 -0.67
N VAL A 11 3.92 -2.68 -1.50
CA VAL A 11 3.13 -2.32 -2.66
C VAL A 11 3.03 -3.49 -3.62
N LYS A 12 4.12 -4.20 -3.79
CA LYS A 12 4.15 -5.33 -4.69
C LYS A 12 3.17 -6.41 -4.24
N LEU A 13 3.15 -6.69 -2.95
CA LEU A 13 2.23 -7.67 -2.39
C LEU A 13 0.78 -7.22 -2.52
N MET A 14 0.53 -5.95 -2.29
CA MET A 14 -0.82 -5.42 -2.38
C MET A 14 -1.36 -5.55 -3.81
N LYS A 15 -0.55 -5.23 -4.78
CA LYS A 15 -0.97 -5.37 -6.17
C LYS A 15 -1.21 -6.83 -6.52
N LYS A 16 -0.42 -7.71 -5.95
CA LYS A 16 -0.59 -9.14 -6.18
C LYS A 16 -1.93 -9.61 -5.63
N PHE A 17 -2.38 -9.01 -4.53
CA PHE A 17 -3.65 -9.38 -3.92
C PHE A 17 -4.85 -8.67 -4.56
N GLY A 18 -4.61 -7.79 -5.53
CA GLY A 18 -5.71 -7.11 -6.20
C GLY A 18 -5.95 -5.69 -5.75
N TRP A 19 -5.09 -5.15 -4.91
CA TRP A 19 -5.23 -3.77 -4.47
C TRP A 19 -4.81 -2.83 -5.59
N VAL A 20 -5.49 -1.69 -5.69
CA VAL A 20 -5.13 -0.69 -6.68
C VAL A 20 -4.97 0.65 -5.99
N LEU A 21 -4.04 1.44 -6.48
CA LEU A 21 -3.81 2.77 -5.94
C LEU A 21 -4.94 3.69 -6.36
N ASP A 22 -5.62 4.25 -5.38
CA ASP A 22 -6.71 5.18 -5.64
C ASP A 22 -6.17 6.60 -5.78
N HIS A 23 -5.43 7.04 -4.80
CA HIS A 23 -4.84 8.38 -4.83
C HIS A 23 -3.73 8.47 -3.81
N THR A 24 -2.97 9.56 -3.87
CA THR A 24 -1.88 9.80 -2.94
C THR A 24 -2.26 10.98 -2.06
N SER A 25 -2.08 10.83 -0.77
CA SER A 25 -2.36 11.89 0.17
C SER A 25 -1.12 12.15 1.01
N GLY A 26 -0.40 13.20 0.71
CA GLY A 26 0.85 13.52 1.41
C GLY A 26 1.86 12.39 1.23
N SER A 27 2.29 11.81 2.32
CA SER A 27 3.24 10.72 2.30
C SER A 27 2.56 9.37 2.25
N HIS A 28 1.24 9.34 2.14
CA HIS A 28 0.50 8.10 2.14
C HIS A 28 -0.10 7.82 0.78
N GLU A 29 -0.10 6.59 0.39
CA GLU A 29 -0.77 6.16 -0.83
C GLU A 29 -1.97 5.34 -0.42
N ILE A 30 -3.14 5.71 -0.91
CA ILE A 30 -4.38 5.07 -0.53
C ILE A 30 -4.73 4.01 -1.56
N TYR A 31 -4.76 2.77 -1.12
CA TYR A 31 -5.12 1.66 -1.99
C TYR A 31 -6.51 1.17 -1.65
N ILE A 32 -7.23 0.71 -2.64
CA ILE A 32 -8.59 0.20 -2.44
C ILE A 32 -8.72 -1.18 -3.05
N LYS A 33 -9.61 -1.96 -2.45
CA LYS A 33 -9.90 -3.28 -2.95
C LYS A 33 -11.29 -3.66 -2.43
N ASP A 34 -12.21 -3.94 -3.34
CA ASP A 34 -13.58 -4.36 -2.97
C ASP A 34 -14.21 -3.41 -1.96
N GLY A 35 -14.03 -2.13 -2.16
CA GLY A 35 -14.63 -1.15 -1.26
C GLY A 35 -13.86 -0.91 0.02
N HIS A 36 -12.76 -1.59 0.23
CA HIS A 36 -11.92 -1.36 1.42
C HIS A 36 -10.80 -0.40 1.07
N MET A 37 -10.39 0.39 2.05
CA MET A 37 -9.32 1.35 1.87
C MET A 37 -8.16 0.97 2.76
N CYS A 38 -6.95 1.06 2.25
CA CYS A 38 -5.76 0.76 3.03
C CYS A 38 -4.70 1.82 2.77
N PRO A 39 -4.42 2.70 3.74
CA PRO A 39 -3.38 3.69 3.56
C PRO A 39 -2.01 3.05 3.76
N VAL A 40 -1.11 3.31 2.84
CA VAL A 40 0.25 2.77 2.90
C VAL A 40 1.20 3.95 2.97
N LYS A 41 2.00 3.99 4.02
CA LYS A 41 2.94 5.08 4.17
C LYS A 41 4.11 4.90 3.23
N CYS A 42 4.37 5.92 2.44
CA CYS A 42 5.42 5.89 1.45
C CYS A 42 6.65 6.60 2.00
N THR A 43 7.59 5.91 2.55
CA THR A 43 8.82 6.54 3.01
C THR A 43 10.04 5.78 2.55
#